data_ec1fff3c9975c46c7a02f8e1a47875ca
#
_entry.id   ec1fff3c9975c46c7a02f8e1a47875ca
#
_cell.length_a   1.000
_cell.length_b   1.000
_cell.length_c   1.000
_cell.angle_alpha   90.00
_cell.angle_beta   90.00
_cell.angle_gamma   90.00
#
_symmetry.space_group_name_H-M   'P 1'
#
loop_
_entity.id
_entity.type
_entity.pdbx_description
1 polymer ?
#
loop_
_entity_poly.entity_id
_entity_poly.type
_entity_poly.pdbx_seq_one_letter_code
_entity_poly.pdbx_strand_id
1 'polypeptide(L)'
;MSKILIESKAYTKIMLHLIKYTSNDCYGLLLGNNNKVNDILPLSHDKIFAPNFELAVKMIEDLYSNDNDLNIIGFYENLIINQNKTEGEISNLSYHICDLILNKKKVLPIFFEIYSKDIPDEKSGKRKDEIEFKIFNYNEKGTFDYIENYKETEEDFKKIKNLVVKNLQNDLIDFDNYLEDPNLDFRNLFIK
;
A
#
# COMPACT_ATOMS: atom_id res chain seq x y z
N MET A 1 -13.95 6.88 16.92
CA MET A 1 -13.57 6.21 15.64
C MET A 1 -12.96 4.87 15.98
N SER A 2 -13.30 3.83 15.24
CA SER A 2 -12.71 2.50 15.46
C SER A 2 -11.29 2.48 14.88
N LYS A 3 -10.38 1.85 15.61
CA LYS A 3 -8.98 1.66 15.20
C LYS A 3 -8.89 0.89 13.90
N ILE A 4 -7.99 1.28 13.00
CA ILE A 4 -7.67 0.50 11.79
C ILE A 4 -6.70 -0.62 12.18
N LEU A 5 -7.06 -1.85 11.80
CA LEU A 5 -6.21 -3.03 11.98
C LEU A 5 -5.51 -3.36 10.66
N ILE A 6 -4.21 -3.57 10.71
CA ILE A 6 -3.40 -3.96 9.55
C ILE A 6 -2.80 -5.33 9.84
N GLU A 7 -3.12 -6.32 9.02
CA GLU A 7 -2.52 -7.64 9.14
C GLU A 7 -1.03 -7.60 8.76
N SER A 8 -0.22 -8.38 9.47
CA SER A 8 1.23 -8.45 9.24
C SER A 8 1.59 -8.76 7.78
N LYS A 9 0.77 -9.56 7.09
CA LYS A 9 0.91 -9.86 5.66
C LYS A 9 0.78 -8.60 4.80
N ALA A 10 -0.27 -7.79 5.03
CA ALA A 10 -0.51 -6.55 4.31
C ALA A 10 0.63 -5.56 4.53
N TYR A 11 1.01 -5.35 5.79
CA TYR A 11 2.13 -4.49 6.15
C TYR A 11 3.44 -4.95 5.49
N THR A 12 3.74 -6.26 5.55
CA THR A 12 4.94 -6.84 4.93
C THR A 12 4.99 -6.58 3.43
N LYS A 13 3.87 -6.77 2.71
CA LYS A 13 3.82 -6.52 1.26
C LYS A 13 4.06 -5.04 0.93
N ILE A 14 3.46 -4.11 1.68
CA ILE A 14 3.71 -2.68 1.51
C ILE A 14 5.20 -2.40 1.66
N MET A 15 5.80 -2.86 2.77
CA MET A 15 7.22 -2.61 3.04
C MET A 15 8.14 -3.18 1.97
N LEU A 16 7.90 -4.40 1.50
CA LEU A 16 8.70 -4.98 0.41
C LEU A 16 8.53 -4.23 -0.91
N HIS A 17 7.33 -3.69 -1.19
CA HIS A 17 7.08 -2.85 -2.36
C HIS A 17 7.93 -1.58 -2.31
N LEU A 18 7.92 -0.86 -1.19
CA LEU A 18 8.72 0.35 -0.99
C LEU A 18 10.24 0.06 -1.04
N ILE A 19 10.67 -1.05 -0.44
CA ILE A 19 12.08 -1.45 -0.42
C ILE A 19 12.56 -1.84 -1.83
N LYS A 20 11.72 -2.49 -2.62
CA LYS A 20 12.05 -2.83 -4.01
C LYS A 20 12.23 -1.57 -4.88
N TYR A 21 11.41 -0.55 -4.67
CA TYR A 21 11.34 0.64 -5.51
C TYR A 21 11.64 1.94 -4.74
N THR A 22 12.79 1.96 -4.09
CA THR A 22 13.20 3.07 -3.19
C THR A 22 13.33 4.43 -3.85
N SER A 23 13.49 4.47 -5.17
CA SER A 23 13.67 5.70 -5.94
C SER A 23 12.44 6.05 -6.80
N ASN A 24 11.31 5.43 -6.51
CA ASN A 24 10.07 5.58 -7.28
C ASN A 24 8.90 5.89 -6.36
N ASP A 25 7.91 6.59 -6.90
CA ASP A 25 6.61 6.65 -6.25
C ASP A 25 5.98 5.25 -6.22
N CYS A 26 5.36 4.87 -5.12
CA CYS A 26 4.70 3.57 -4.99
C CYS A 26 3.24 3.73 -4.61
N TYR A 27 2.41 2.92 -5.26
CA TYR A 27 0.97 2.96 -5.09
C TYR A 27 0.38 1.56 -5.00
N GLY A 28 -0.73 1.42 -4.25
CA GLY A 28 -1.45 0.17 -4.23
C GLY A 28 -2.84 0.24 -3.60
N LEU A 29 -3.61 -0.83 -3.81
CA LEU A 29 -4.94 -0.99 -3.23
C LEU A 29 -4.86 -1.68 -1.88
N LEU A 30 -5.71 -1.25 -0.95
CA LEU A 30 -5.93 -1.90 0.33
C LEU A 30 -7.11 -2.86 0.19
N LEU A 31 -6.89 -4.11 0.58
CA LEU A 31 -7.89 -5.18 0.51
C LEU A 31 -8.29 -5.62 1.91
N GLY A 32 -9.60 -5.70 2.16
CA GLY A 32 -10.06 -6.06 3.48
C GLY A 32 -11.56 -5.93 3.66
N ASN A 33 -11.95 -5.78 4.92
CA ASN A 33 -13.35 -5.64 5.33
C ASN A 33 -13.47 -4.65 6.49
N ASN A 34 -14.38 -3.69 6.38
CA ASN A 34 -14.57 -2.63 7.36
C ASN A 34 -13.27 -1.87 7.67
N ASN A 35 -12.81 -1.92 8.92
CA ASN A 35 -11.59 -1.26 9.40
C ASN A 35 -10.38 -2.20 9.48
N LYS A 36 -10.43 -3.34 8.79
CA LYS A 36 -9.35 -4.32 8.79
C LYS A 36 -8.75 -4.48 7.40
N VAL A 37 -7.47 -4.16 7.25
CA VAL A 37 -6.69 -4.38 6.03
C VAL A 37 -6.07 -5.78 6.12
N ASN A 38 -6.62 -6.72 5.36
CA ASN A 38 -6.19 -8.12 5.38
C ASN A 38 -5.08 -8.42 4.39
N ASP A 39 -5.05 -7.72 3.27
CA ASP A 39 -4.04 -7.85 2.22
C ASP A 39 -3.91 -6.55 1.44
N ILE A 40 -2.97 -6.49 0.51
CA ILE A 40 -2.82 -5.39 -0.43
C ILE A 40 -2.53 -5.91 -1.83
N LEU A 41 -2.82 -5.07 -2.82
CA LEU A 41 -2.32 -5.22 -4.18
C LEU A 41 -1.34 -4.10 -4.47
N PRO A 42 -0.03 -4.39 -4.64
CA PRO A 42 0.90 -3.43 -5.21
C PRO A 42 0.46 -3.10 -6.63
N LEU A 43 0.21 -1.83 -6.94
CA LEU A 43 -0.28 -1.41 -8.26
C LEU A 43 0.85 -0.99 -9.17
N SER A 44 1.65 -0.03 -8.72
CA SER A 44 2.61 0.64 -9.57
C SER A 44 3.77 1.19 -8.76
N HIS A 45 4.93 1.23 -9.41
CA HIS A 45 6.15 1.87 -8.92
C HIS A 45 6.55 3.09 -9.79
N ASP A 46 5.61 3.63 -10.53
CA ASP A 46 5.75 4.84 -11.35
C ASP A 46 4.37 5.53 -11.45
N LYS A 47 3.99 6.04 -12.59
CA LYS A 47 2.70 6.72 -12.80
C LYS A 47 1.58 5.73 -13.02
N ILE A 48 0.48 5.92 -12.30
CA ILE A 48 -0.74 5.15 -12.54
C ILE A 48 -1.48 5.72 -13.76
N PHE A 49 -1.70 4.87 -14.75
CA PHE A 49 -2.57 5.17 -15.87
C PHE A 49 -3.99 4.65 -15.61
N ALA A 50 -5.01 5.45 -15.94
CA ALA A 50 -6.41 5.11 -15.66
C ALA A 50 -6.84 3.73 -16.21
N PRO A 51 -6.49 3.32 -17.45
CA PRO A 51 -6.83 1.99 -17.95
C PRO A 51 -6.23 0.85 -17.12
N ASN A 52 -4.97 1.00 -16.67
CA ASN A 52 -4.30 0.00 -15.85
C ASN A 52 -4.97 -0.15 -14.48
N PHE A 53 -5.33 0.98 -13.88
CA PHE A 53 -6.06 1.01 -12.63
C PHE A 53 -7.44 0.34 -12.75
N GLU A 54 -8.22 0.69 -13.79
CA GLU A 54 -9.53 0.09 -14.02
C GLU A 54 -9.45 -1.42 -14.24
N LEU A 55 -8.43 -1.89 -14.97
CA LEU A 55 -8.18 -3.30 -15.19
C LEU A 55 -7.83 -4.01 -13.88
N ALA A 56 -6.93 -3.43 -13.07
CA ALA A 56 -6.56 -3.98 -11.76
C ALA A 56 -7.78 -4.12 -10.85
N VAL A 57 -8.60 -3.09 -10.76
CA VAL A 57 -9.85 -3.10 -9.96
C VAL A 57 -10.76 -4.22 -10.41
N LYS A 58 -11.00 -4.34 -11.73
CA LYS A 58 -11.87 -5.39 -12.27
C LYS A 58 -11.33 -6.79 -12.01
N MET A 59 -10.03 -7.01 -12.20
CA MET A 59 -9.40 -8.31 -11.93
C MET A 59 -9.50 -8.70 -10.45
N ILE A 60 -9.32 -7.75 -9.52
CA ILE A 60 -9.50 -8.01 -8.09
C ILE A 60 -10.94 -8.36 -7.77
N GLU A 61 -11.90 -7.63 -8.34
CA GLU A 61 -13.33 -7.91 -8.15
C GLU A 61 -13.70 -9.30 -8.64
N ASP A 62 -13.18 -9.73 -9.78
CA ASP A 62 -13.43 -11.06 -10.34
C ASP A 62 -12.75 -12.16 -9.50
N LEU A 63 -11.48 -11.96 -9.11
CA LEU A 63 -10.70 -12.93 -8.35
C LEU A 63 -11.28 -13.18 -6.94
N TYR A 64 -11.76 -12.14 -6.28
CA TYR A 64 -12.25 -12.19 -4.90
C TYR A 64 -13.77 -12.01 -4.79
N SER A 65 -14.51 -12.25 -5.89
CA SER A 65 -15.97 -12.08 -5.94
C SER A 65 -16.73 -12.86 -4.85
N ASN A 66 -16.18 -13.95 -4.36
CA ASN A 66 -16.76 -14.80 -3.30
C ASN A 66 -16.06 -14.65 -1.94
N ASP A 67 -15.12 -13.72 -1.81
CA ASP A 67 -14.35 -13.49 -0.59
C ASP A 67 -14.71 -12.12 0.01
N ASN A 68 -15.57 -12.13 1.02
CA ASN A 68 -16.02 -10.90 1.68
C ASN A 68 -14.90 -10.22 2.50
N ASP A 69 -13.78 -10.89 2.74
CA ASP A 69 -12.66 -10.37 3.52
C ASP A 69 -11.58 -9.68 2.66
N LEU A 70 -11.72 -9.72 1.33
CA LEU A 70 -10.75 -9.12 0.38
C LEU A 70 -11.39 -8.12 -0.58
N ASN A 71 -12.35 -7.31 -0.10
CA ASN A 71 -12.88 -6.20 -0.87
C ASN A 71 -11.87 -5.05 -0.96
N ILE A 72 -11.95 -4.25 -2.03
CA ILE A 72 -11.20 -3.00 -2.11
C ILE A 72 -11.81 -2.01 -1.10
N ILE A 73 -11.02 -1.65 -0.09
CA ILE A 73 -11.43 -0.75 1.00
C ILE A 73 -10.61 0.53 1.06
N GLY A 74 -9.60 0.68 0.21
CA GLY A 74 -8.78 1.86 0.25
C GLY A 74 -7.58 1.83 -0.69
N PHE A 75 -6.69 2.77 -0.45
CA PHE A 75 -5.53 3.06 -1.29
C PHE A 75 -4.33 3.48 -0.45
N TYR A 76 -3.12 3.18 -0.90
CA TYR A 76 -1.90 3.73 -0.31
C TYR A 76 -1.02 4.40 -1.36
N GLU A 77 -0.30 5.43 -0.93
CA GLU A 77 0.75 6.06 -1.72
C GLU A 77 2.00 6.32 -0.87
N ASN A 78 3.15 6.21 -1.53
CA ASN A 78 4.42 6.69 -1.06
C ASN A 78 5.03 7.55 -2.17
N LEU A 79 5.15 8.85 -1.94
CA LEU A 79 5.68 9.79 -2.92
C LEU A 79 7.11 10.17 -2.59
N ILE A 80 8.01 10.09 -3.56
CA ILE A 80 9.41 10.53 -3.42
C ILE A 80 9.47 12.00 -2.99
N ILE A 81 8.58 12.83 -3.53
CA ILE A 81 8.54 14.26 -3.20
C ILE A 81 8.26 14.52 -1.71
N ASN A 82 7.66 13.55 -1.01
CA ASN A 82 7.39 13.64 0.41
C ASN A 82 8.54 13.14 1.29
N GLN A 83 9.58 12.56 0.68
CA GLN A 83 10.79 12.17 1.41
C GLN A 83 11.45 13.42 2.01
N ASN A 84 11.80 13.34 3.29
CA ASN A 84 12.39 14.44 4.07
C ASN A 84 11.46 15.64 4.36
N LYS A 85 10.16 15.55 4.09
CA LYS A 85 9.18 16.54 4.55
C LYS A 85 8.65 16.16 5.93
N THR A 86 8.34 17.16 6.74
CA THR A 86 7.66 16.98 8.03
C THR A 86 6.18 16.71 7.87
N GLU A 87 5.60 17.20 6.76
CA GLU A 87 4.22 16.97 6.34
C GLU A 87 4.21 16.70 4.84
N GLY A 88 3.55 15.62 4.44
CA GLY A 88 3.38 15.28 3.03
C GLY A 88 2.18 15.99 2.42
N GLU A 89 2.19 16.08 1.11
CA GLU A 89 1.06 16.54 0.33
C GLU A 89 0.38 15.31 -0.29
N ILE A 90 -0.88 15.07 0.05
CA ILE A 90 -1.68 14.03 -0.57
C ILE A 90 -1.89 14.38 -2.04
N SER A 91 -1.61 13.44 -2.93
CA SER A 91 -1.69 13.68 -4.38
C SER A 91 -3.14 13.84 -4.86
N ASN A 92 -3.33 14.61 -5.93
CA ASN A 92 -4.63 14.68 -6.60
C ASN A 92 -5.11 13.31 -7.10
N LEU A 93 -4.18 12.40 -7.41
CA LEU A 93 -4.49 11.03 -7.78
C LEU A 93 -5.19 10.29 -6.64
N SER A 94 -4.70 10.43 -5.41
CA SER A 94 -5.30 9.78 -4.23
C SER A 94 -6.70 10.30 -3.94
N TYR A 95 -6.95 11.59 -4.12
CA TYR A 95 -8.31 12.14 -4.07
C TYR A 95 -9.22 11.48 -5.09
N HIS A 96 -8.76 11.40 -6.35
CA HIS A 96 -9.55 10.82 -7.43
C HIS A 96 -9.83 9.32 -7.22
N ILE A 97 -8.83 8.55 -6.78
CA ILE A 97 -8.99 7.12 -6.52
C ILE A 97 -9.94 6.88 -5.33
N CYS A 98 -9.81 7.66 -4.26
CA CYS A 98 -10.72 7.54 -3.11
C CYS A 98 -12.16 7.92 -3.50
N ASP A 99 -12.36 8.93 -4.33
CA ASP A 99 -13.67 9.26 -4.90
C ASP A 99 -14.26 8.10 -5.71
N LEU A 100 -13.45 7.43 -6.53
CA LEU A 100 -13.89 6.28 -7.30
C LEU A 100 -14.31 5.11 -6.39
N ILE A 101 -13.52 4.81 -5.35
CA ILE A 101 -13.84 3.75 -4.38
C ILE A 101 -15.13 4.12 -3.63
N LEU A 102 -15.25 5.33 -3.10
CA LEU A 102 -16.44 5.80 -2.39
C LEU A 102 -17.69 5.67 -3.25
N ASN A 103 -17.64 6.15 -4.49
CA ASN A 103 -18.79 6.18 -5.40
C ASN A 103 -19.18 4.78 -5.89
N LYS A 104 -18.20 3.90 -6.20
CA LYS A 104 -18.46 2.56 -6.72
C LYS A 104 -18.81 1.56 -5.62
N LYS A 105 -18.10 1.59 -4.50
CA LYS A 105 -18.22 0.58 -3.42
C LYS A 105 -19.13 0.99 -2.29
N LYS A 106 -19.49 2.29 -2.19
CA LYS A 106 -20.31 2.84 -1.10
C LYS A 106 -19.71 2.58 0.30
N VAL A 107 -18.38 2.50 0.37
CA VAL A 107 -17.60 2.42 1.62
C VAL A 107 -16.73 3.66 1.73
N LEU A 108 -16.49 4.12 2.97
CA LEU A 108 -15.55 5.21 3.22
C LEU A 108 -14.12 4.66 3.05
N PRO A 109 -13.37 5.13 2.04
CA PRO A 109 -12.04 4.60 1.77
C PRO A 109 -11.06 4.89 2.89
N ILE A 110 -10.22 3.91 3.21
CA ILE A 110 -9.05 4.07 4.06
C ILE A 110 -7.89 4.49 3.16
N PHE A 111 -7.16 5.51 3.58
CA PHE A 111 -6.00 5.98 2.85
C PHE A 111 -4.75 5.95 3.72
N PHE A 112 -3.66 5.37 3.18
CA PHE A 112 -2.35 5.38 3.82
C PHE A 112 -1.43 6.31 3.05
N GLU A 113 -1.04 7.41 3.68
CA GLU A 113 0.08 8.22 3.25
C GLU A 113 1.33 7.70 3.94
N ILE A 114 2.30 7.25 3.14
CA ILE A 114 3.52 6.63 3.66
C ILE A 114 4.70 7.55 3.39
N TYR A 115 5.44 7.85 4.44
CA TYR A 115 6.67 8.61 4.37
C TYR A 115 7.86 7.68 4.49
N SER A 116 8.72 7.66 3.49
CA SER A 116 10.03 7.05 3.62
C SER A 116 11.04 8.14 3.98
N LYS A 117 11.32 8.31 5.25
CA LYS A 117 12.51 9.03 5.69
C LYS A 117 13.65 8.04 5.71
N ASP A 118 14.52 8.08 4.70
CA ASP A 118 15.70 7.24 4.53
C ASP A 118 15.48 5.74 4.80
N ILE A 119 15.41 4.97 3.73
CA ILE A 119 15.46 3.51 3.78
C ILE A 119 16.80 3.06 4.37
N PRO A 120 16.84 2.02 5.20
CA PRO A 120 18.04 1.63 5.91
C PRO A 120 19.22 1.42 4.95
N ASP A 121 20.32 2.12 5.18
CA ASP A 121 21.59 1.83 4.50
C ASP A 121 21.96 0.36 4.77
N GLU A 122 21.99 -0.45 3.70
CA GLU A 122 22.32 -1.87 3.72
C GLU A 122 23.67 -2.16 4.43
N LYS A 123 24.55 -1.15 4.50
CA LYS A 123 25.90 -1.29 5.02
C LYS A 123 26.04 -1.03 6.52
N SER A 124 25.21 -0.19 7.11
CA SER A 124 25.37 0.21 8.51
C SER A 124 24.52 -0.56 9.52
N GLY A 125 23.46 -1.21 9.07
CA GLY A 125 22.51 -1.93 9.95
C GLY A 125 21.85 -1.04 11.01
N LYS A 126 22.06 0.27 10.96
CA LYS A 126 21.45 1.25 11.86
C LYS A 126 20.29 1.91 11.15
N ARG A 127 19.11 1.74 11.72
CA ARG A 127 17.91 2.48 11.36
C ARG A 127 18.15 3.94 11.67
N LYS A 128 18.22 4.79 10.65
CA LYS A 128 18.34 6.23 10.87
C LYS A 128 16.99 6.91 10.96
N ASP A 129 15.95 6.40 10.29
CA ASP A 129 14.63 7.02 10.27
C ASP A 129 13.50 5.99 10.23
N GLU A 130 12.39 6.30 10.91
CA GLU A 130 11.19 5.47 10.94
C GLU A 130 10.35 5.73 9.69
N ILE A 131 9.87 4.65 9.07
CA ILE A 131 8.81 4.76 8.07
C ILE A 131 7.52 5.06 8.83
N GLU A 132 6.92 6.19 8.52
CA GLU A 132 5.68 6.62 9.14
C GLU A 132 4.52 6.38 8.19
N PHE A 133 3.48 5.70 8.69
CA PHE A 133 2.21 5.53 8.00
C PHE A 133 1.20 6.45 8.65
N LYS A 134 0.75 7.46 7.94
CA LYS A 134 -0.40 8.25 8.33
C LYS A 134 -1.66 7.62 7.75
N ILE A 135 -2.62 7.37 8.60
CA ILE A 135 -3.88 6.74 8.23
C ILE A 135 -4.98 7.79 8.24
N PHE A 136 -5.76 7.80 7.17
CA PHE A 136 -6.89 8.70 6.98
C PHE A 136 -8.13 7.91 6.57
N ASN A 137 -9.30 8.46 6.89
CA ASN A 137 -10.55 8.12 6.22
C ASN A 137 -10.86 9.21 5.18
N TYR A 138 -11.28 8.78 4.00
CA TYR A 138 -11.82 9.70 3.01
C TYR A 138 -13.34 9.80 3.19
N ASN A 139 -13.84 11.00 3.44
CA ASN A 139 -15.23 11.22 3.81
C ASN A 139 -16.11 11.62 2.61
N GLU A 140 -17.43 11.66 2.82
CA GLU A 140 -18.42 12.03 1.79
C GLU A 140 -18.31 13.48 1.31
N LYS A 141 -17.55 14.33 2.02
CA LYS A 141 -17.28 15.72 1.61
C LYS A 141 -16.09 15.84 0.66
N GLY A 142 -15.44 14.71 0.33
CA GLY A 142 -14.26 14.71 -0.52
C GLY A 142 -12.99 15.19 0.21
N THR A 143 -12.89 14.96 1.51
CA THR A 143 -11.71 15.34 2.31
C THR A 143 -11.17 14.16 3.11
N PHE A 144 -9.86 14.22 3.40
CA PHE A 144 -9.19 13.23 4.24
C PHE A 144 -9.24 13.66 5.71
N ASP A 145 -9.83 12.79 6.54
CA ASP A 145 -9.85 12.96 7.98
C ASP A 145 -8.77 12.08 8.59
N TYR A 146 -7.75 12.69 9.22
CA TYR A 146 -6.68 11.98 9.90
C TYR A 146 -7.23 11.12 11.04
N ILE A 147 -6.76 9.86 11.11
CA ILE A 147 -7.13 8.92 12.18
C ILE A 147 -5.99 8.75 13.15
N GLU A 148 -4.88 8.18 12.71
CA GLU A 148 -3.74 7.81 13.54
C GLU A 148 -2.47 7.57 12.69
N ASN A 149 -1.32 7.49 13.36
CA ASN A 149 -0.11 6.94 12.77
C ASN A 149 -0.01 5.46 13.13
N TYR A 150 0.26 4.61 12.15
CA TYR A 150 0.59 3.22 12.41
C TYR A 150 2.03 3.12 12.93
N LYS A 151 2.20 2.32 13.98
CA LYS A 151 3.53 2.00 14.51
C LYS A 151 3.85 0.55 14.23
N GLU A 152 4.96 0.33 13.53
CA GLU A 152 5.51 -0.99 13.30
C GLU A 152 5.82 -1.70 14.63
N THR A 153 5.49 -2.98 14.70
CA THR A 153 5.87 -3.82 15.84
C THR A 153 7.31 -4.34 15.68
N GLU A 154 7.95 -4.73 16.79
CA GLU A 154 9.26 -5.40 16.71
C GLU A 154 9.21 -6.71 15.91
N GLU A 155 8.08 -7.40 15.92
CA GLU A 155 7.88 -8.64 15.18
C GLU A 155 7.83 -8.37 13.68
N ASP A 156 7.05 -7.36 13.24
CA ASP A 156 6.99 -6.94 11.83
C ASP A 156 8.37 -6.54 11.34
N PHE A 157 9.10 -5.73 12.10
CA PHE A 157 10.46 -5.33 11.75
C PHE A 157 11.39 -6.53 11.57
N LYS A 158 11.39 -7.48 12.51
CA LYS A 158 12.23 -8.70 12.41
C LYS A 158 11.85 -9.53 11.19
N LYS A 159 10.56 -9.65 10.90
CA LYS A 159 10.04 -10.37 9.73
C LYS A 159 10.54 -9.73 8.44
N ILE A 160 10.33 -8.41 8.27
CA ILE A 160 10.76 -7.66 7.09
C ILE A 160 12.28 -7.77 6.91
N LYS A 161 13.06 -7.54 7.96
CA LYS A 161 14.52 -7.67 7.92
C LYS A 161 14.95 -9.05 7.42
N ASN A 162 14.32 -10.12 7.89
CA ASN A 162 14.63 -11.49 7.46
C ASN A 162 14.31 -11.72 5.97
N LEU A 163 13.22 -11.13 5.47
CA LEU A 163 12.83 -11.24 4.07
C LEU A 163 13.80 -10.45 3.16
N VAL A 164 14.20 -9.25 3.59
CA VAL A 164 15.15 -8.41 2.87
C VAL A 164 16.55 -9.04 2.80
N VAL A 165 17.02 -9.63 3.89
CA VAL A 165 18.30 -10.39 3.90
C VAL A 165 18.29 -11.55 2.90
N LYS A 166 17.11 -12.13 2.64
CA LYS A 166 16.90 -13.18 1.63
C LYS A 166 16.62 -12.63 0.22
N ASN A 167 16.68 -11.33 0.02
CA ASN A 167 16.35 -10.62 -1.22
C ASN A 167 14.93 -10.86 -1.75
N LEU A 168 13.97 -11.25 -0.89
CA LEU A 168 12.59 -11.55 -1.30
C LEU A 168 11.80 -10.32 -1.75
N GLN A 169 12.26 -9.09 -1.45
CA GLN A 169 11.69 -7.88 -2.05
C GLN A 169 11.81 -7.88 -3.59
N ASN A 170 12.83 -8.53 -4.16
CA ASN A 170 12.99 -8.62 -5.61
C ASN A 170 11.97 -9.54 -6.28
N ASP A 171 11.43 -10.49 -5.52
CA ASP A 171 10.40 -11.43 -6.00
C ASP A 171 8.99 -10.85 -5.93
N LEU A 172 8.81 -9.71 -5.24
CA LEU A 172 7.51 -9.04 -5.19
C LEU A 172 7.15 -8.52 -6.58
N ILE A 173 5.93 -8.79 -7.00
CA ILE A 173 5.36 -8.40 -8.28
C ILE A 173 4.27 -7.36 -8.03
N ASP A 174 4.38 -6.19 -8.62
CA ASP A 174 3.27 -5.25 -8.70
C ASP A 174 2.46 -5.45 -9.99
N PHE A 175 1.37 -4.70 -10.13
CA PHE A 175 0.49 -4.88 -11.28
C PHE A 175 1.12 -4.38 -12.58
N ASP A 176 2.05 -3.41 -12.52
CA ASP A 176 2.81 -2.99 -13.71
C ASP A 176 3.70 -4.11 -14.23
N ASN A 177 4.42 -4.83 -13.33
CA ASN A 177 5.20 -6.00 -13.71
C ASN A 177 4.32 -7.10 -14.34
N TYR A 178 3.12 -7.33 -13.78
CA TYR A 178 2.17 -8.29 -14.33
C TYR A 178 1.69 -7.89 -15.73
N LEU A 179 1.49 -6.60 -16.00
CA LEU A 179 1.10 -6.14 -17.35
C LEU A 179 2.21 -6.35 -18.39
N GLU A 180 3.48 -6.31 -17.96
CA GLU A 180 4.63 -6.61 -18.81
C GLU A 180 4.78 -8.13 -19.05
N ASP A 181 4.54 -8.95 -18.02
CA ASP A 181 4.57 -10.42 -18.11
C ASP A 181 3.40 -11.04 -17.33
N PRO A 182 2.30 -11.43 -18.02
CA PRO A 182 1.12 -12.02 -17.40
C PRO A 182 1.31 -13.40 -16.75
N ASN A 183 2.50 -14.02 -16.87
CA ASN A 183 2.83 -15.24 -16.13
C ASN A 183 3.22 -14.97 -14.67
N LEU A 184 3.47 -13.71 -14.31
CA LEU A 184 3.80 -13.31 -12.95
C LEU A 184 2.55 -13.26 -12.06
N ASP A 185 2.70 -13.58 -10.77
CA ASP A 185 1.57 -13.52 -9.82
C ASP A 185 1.63 -12.24 -8.97
N PHE A 186 0.88 -11.21 -9.38
CA PHE A 186 0.78 -9.95 -8.64
C PHE A 186 0.10 -10.07 -7.26
N ARG A 187 -0.52 -11.21 -6.95
CA ARG A 187 -1.09 -11.45 -5.62
C ARG A 187 -0.03 -11.71 -4.56
N ASN A 188 1.19 -12.08 -4.99
CA ASN A 188 2.33 -12.34 -4.10
C ASN A 188 1.98 -13.34 -2.98
N LEU A 189 1.39 -14.49 -3.33
CA LEU A 189 0.89 -15.49 -2.38
C LEU A 189 1.97 -16.15 -1.53
N PHE A 190 3.25 -15.99 -1.89
CA PHE A 190 4.38 -16.49 -1.11
C PHE A 190 4.61 -15.70 0.19
N ILE A 191 4.09 -14.48 0.30
CA ILE A 191 4.14 -13.65 1.51
C ILE A 191 2.93 -14.01 2.38
N LYS A 192 3.22 -14.58 3.58
CA LYS A 192 2.22 -15.02 4.55
C LYS A 192 2.21 -14.15 5.80
#